data_c8c87aa4b4f989f1f398d8eb381ea112
#
_entry.id   c8c87aa4b4f989f1f398d8eb381ea112
#
_cell.length_a   1.000
_cell.length_b   1.000
_cell.length_c   1.000
_cell.angle_alpha   90.00
_cell.angle_beta   90.00
_cell.angle_gamma   90.00
#
_symmetry.space_group_name_H-M   'P 1'
#
loop_
_entity.id
_entity.type
_entity.pdbx_description
1 polymer ?
#
loop_
_entity_poly.entity_id
_entity_poly.type
_entity_poly.pdbx_seq_one_letter_code
_entity_poly.pdbx_strand_id
1 'polypeptide(L)'
;MRLRTAFAALSIVALASACAQEAETPPEPAGAPPAQAAPAATPISYACESGQSVTVAYPDAASARLSYRGQAYALRLVEAASGARYAGSGLEWWTATRDGSESATLSRLGPNEAVGVAVLERCGRPASGPVAPGPVIPPVGGPGGVPPTAPPCKGPQLKLSNEGGDAGAGNRVVNIGLQNIGTADCSLTGYPGVIVQDQQGRNLAIRSEHSLGSYFTQGETPAPVTLAPQAKAAFELAWTVVPNEARGEKVCPSASRLRVTAPGDTSPVSLNMSFTPCGGRVRVSPIRPLTEPVRAAAAPAA
;
A
#
# COMPACT_ATOMS: atom_id res chain seq x y z
N MET A 1 -32.49 43.03 58.86
CA MET A 1 -31.73 44.11 59.46
C MET A 1 -31.11 44.93 58.34
N ARG A 2 -31.47 46.18 58.32
CA ARG A 2 -31.20 47.27 57.38
C ARG A 2 -29.70 47.53 57.23
N LEU A 3 -29.22 47.89 56.03
CA LEU A 3 -28.69 49.25 55.83
C LEU A 3 -28.48 49.55 54.34
N ARG A 4 -29.13 50.63 53.88
CA ARG A 4 -28.93 51.34 52.63
C ARG A 4 -27.80 52.34 52.82
N THR A 5 -26.93 52.54 51.86
CA THR A 5 -26.23 53.82 51.71
C THR A 5 -26.13 54.18 50.21
N ALA A 6 -26.73 55.28 49.89
CA ALA A 6 -26.65 56.02 48.63
C ALA A 6 -25.50 57.04 48.73
N PHE A 7 -24.76 57.30 47.71
CA PHE A 7 -23.96 58.55 47.45
C PHE A 7 -23.97 58.78 45.93
N ALA A 8 -24.66 59.72 45.53
CA ALA A 8 -24.44 61.09 45.14
C ALA A 8 -23.58 61.29 43.91
N ALA A 9 -24.23 61.81 42.87
CA ALA A 9 -23.70 62.29 41.61
C ALA A 9 -22.74 63.49 41.77
N LEU A 10 -21.72 63.53 40.93
CA LEU A 10 -21.02 64.81 40.65
C LEU A 10 -20.80 64.89 39.14
N SER A 11 -21.59 65.80 38.50
CA SER A 11 -21.46 66.17 37.10
C SER A 11 -20.32 67.16 36.93
N ILE A 12 -19.34 66.83 36.11
CA ILE A 12 -18.35 67.80 35.62
C ILE A 12 -18.56 67.95 34.13
N VAL A 13 -19.04 69.15 33.75
CA VAL A 13 -19.13 69.63 32.35
C VAL A 13 -17.74 70.13 31.98
N ALA A 14 -17.08 69.54 31.03
CA ALA A 14 -15.91 70.06 30.38
C ALA A 14 -16.25 70.37 28.92
N LEU A 15 -16.27 71.66 28.58
CA LEU A 15 -16.26 72.16 27.22
C LEU A 15 -14.92 71.77 26.57
N ALA A 16 -14.93 71.02 25.52
CA ALA A 16 -13.80 70.85 24.65
C ALA A 16 -14.13 71.33 23.25
N SER A 17 -13.35 72.27 22.80
CA SER A 17 -13.41 72.91 21.48
C SER A 17 -13.21 71.89 20.36
N ALA A 18 -14.07 71.96 19.36
CA ALA A 18 -13.96 71.21 18.12
C ALA A 18 -12.82 71.81 17.29
N CYS A 19 -11.73 71.07 17.10
CA CYS A 19 -10.89 71.21 15.93
C CYS A 19 -11.33 70.18 14.93
N ALA A 20 -11.90 70.64 13.84
CA ALA A 20 -12.17 69.82 12.65
C ALA A 20 -10.84 69.42 12.01
N GLN A 21 -10.44 68.19 12.18
CA GLN A 21 -9.42 67.57 11.35
C GLN A 21 -10.10 66.90 10.19
N GLU A 22 -9.83 67.38 9.01
CA GLU A 22 -10.19 66.74 7.75
C GLU A 22 -9.54 65.36 7.76
N ALA A 23 -10.35 64.31 7.76
CA ALA A 23 -9.88 62.95 7.63
C ALA A 23 -9.42 62.74 6.17
N GLU A 24 -8.11 62.75 5.95
CA GLU A 24 -7.54 62.22 4.72
C GLU A 24 -7.93 60.73 4.61
N THR A 25 -8.71 60.44 3.58
CA THR A 25 -9.05 59.09 3.17
C THR A 25 -7.73 58.37 2.84
N PRO A 26 -7.41 57.19 3.49
CA PRO A 26 -6.26 56.40 3.10
C PRO A 26 -6.40 55.99 1.64
N PRO A 27 -5.33 56.00 0.83
CA PRO A 27 -5.40 55.52 -0.53
C PRO A 27 -5.85 54.05 -0.55
N GLU A 28 -6.87 53.78 -1.35
CA GLU A 28 -7.38 52.46 -1.64
C GLU A 28 -6.21 51.56 -2.11
N PRO A 29 -5.96 50.40 -1.47
CA PRO A 29 -4.87 49.54 -1.91
C PRO A 29 -5.12 49.13 -3.36
N ALA A 30 -4.18 49.51 -4.23
CA ALA A 30 -4.18 49.13 -5.64
C ALA A 30 -4.51 47.63 -5.73
N GLY A 31 -5.57 47.31 -6.50
CA GLY A 31 -6.11 45.95 -6.64
C GLY A 31 -4.99 44.95 -6.86
N ALA A 32 -4.93 43.96 -5.98
CA ALA A 32 -4.07 42.82 -6.18
C ALA A 32 -4.39 42.21 -7.55
N PRO A 33 -3.38 41.86 -8.36
CA PRO A 33 -3.64 41.21 -9.64
C PRO A 33 -4.50 39.98 -9.38
N PRO A 34 -5.47 39.65 -10.25
CA PRO A 34 -6.33 38.49 -10.07
C PRO A 34 -5.43 37.29 -9.91
N ALA A 35 -5.61 36.60 -8.79
CA ALA A 35 -4.87 35.35 -8.52
C ALA A 35 -5.05 34.44 -9.73
N GLN A 36 -3.97 34.19 -10.46
CA GLN A 36 -3.96 33.29 -11.58
C GLN A 36 -4.47 31.94 -11.04
N ALA A 37 -5.64 31.52 -11.55
CA ALA A 37 -6.18 30.20 -11.20
C ALA A 37 -5.09 29.18 -11.52
N ALA A 38 -4.64 28.44 -10.49
CA ALA A 38 -3.70 27.36 -10.68
C ALA A 38 -4.22 26.44 -11.78
N PRO A 39 -3.36 25.96 -12.70
CA PRO A 39 -3.79 25.12 -13.81
C PRO A 39 -4.60 23.95 -13.24
N ALA A 40 -5.79 23.72 -13.80
CA ALA A 40 -6.67 22.65 -13.35
C ALA A 40 -5.92 21.31 -13.50
N ALA A 41 -5.72 20.61 -12.38
CA ALA A 41 -5.04 19.31 -12.39
C ALA A 41 -5.79 18.34 -13.30
N THR A 42 -5.09 17.71 -14.24
CA THR A 42 -5.68 16.75 -15.17
C THR A 42 -6.23 15.56 -14.39
N PRO A 43 -7.51 15.22 -14.52
CA PRO A 43 -8.08 14.06 -13.85
C PRO A 43 -7.48 12.74 -14.37
N ILE A 44 -7.21 11.82 -13.46
CA ILE A 44 -6.67 10.51 -13.73
C ILE A 44 -7.76 9.48 -13.47
N SER A 45 -7.99 8.57 -14.41
CA SER A 45 -9.00 7.52 -14.27
C SER A 45 -8.34 6.18 -13.90
N TYR A 46 -8.94 5.49 -12.95
CA TYR A 46 -8.58 4.16 -12.48
C TYR A 46 -9.72 3.19 -12.80
N ALA A 47 -9.40 2.06 -13.40
CA ALA A 47 -10.36 0.97 -13.62
C ALA A 47 -10.42 0.09 -12.36
N CYS A 48 -11.62 -0.23 -11.91
CA CYS A 48 -11.82 -0.99 -10.67
C CYS A 48 -12.29 -2.43 -10.96
N GLU A 49 -12.00 -3.35 -10.04
CA GLU A 49 -12.39 -4.77 -10.15
C GLU A 49 -13.91 -4.99 -10.27
N SER A 50 -14.70 -4.07 -9.71
CA SER A 50 -16.16 -4.07 -9.81
C SER A 50 -16.71 -3.69 -11.19
N GLY A 51 -15.85 -3.28 -12.13
CA GLY A 51 -16.23 -2.68 -13.40
C GLY A 51 -16.56 -1.19 -13.31
N GLN A 52 -16.51 -0.59 -12.11
CA GLN A 52 -16.63 0.85 -11.93
C GLN A 52 -15.31 1.56 -12.26
N SER A 53 -15.35 2.88 -12.37
CA SER A 53 -14.17 3.71 -12.46
C SER A 53 -14.14 4.76 -11.36
N VAL A 54 -12.95 5.07 -10.87
CA VAL A 54 -12.69 6.17 -9.96
C VAL A 54 -11.83 7.17 -10.69
N THR A 55 -12.22 8.45 -10.68
CA THR A 55 -11.44 9.53 -11.28
C THR A 55 -10.89 10.42 -10.18
N VAL A 56 -9.59 10.72 -10.24
CA VAL A 56 -8.91 11.52 -9.22
C VAL A 56 -8.09 12.63 -9.88
N ALA A 57 -8.22 13.85 -9.38
CA ALA A 57 -7.35 14.96 -9.70
C ALA A 57 -6.52 15.33 -8.47
N TYR A 58 -5.23 15.58 -8.65
CA TYR A 58 -4.32 16.04 -7.60
C TYR A 58 -3.95 17.50 -7.85
N PRO A 59 -4.72 18.48 -7.31
CA PRO A 59 -4.45 19.90 -7.52
C PRO A 59 -3.10 20.34 -6.99
N ASP A 60 -2.62 19.67 -5.94
CA ASP A 60 -1.33 19.84 -5.30
C ASP A 60 -0.86 18.53 -4.67
N ALA A 61 0.35 18.53 -4.11
CA ALA A 61 0.93 17.33 -3.49
C ALA A 61 0.21 16.88 -2.20
N ALA A 62 -0.61 17.74 -1.61
CA ALA A 62 -1.26 17.50 -0.32
C ALA A 62 -2.76 17.22 -0.43
N SER A 63 -3.34 17.30 -1.63
CA SER A 63 -4.79 17.14 -1.80
C SER A 63 -5.15 16.27 -3.01
N ALA A 64 -6.28 15.58 -2.90
CA ALA A 64 -6.89 14.81 -3.98
C ALA A 64 -8.39 15.13 -4.07
N ARG A 65 -8.87 15.32 -5.30
CA ARG A 65 -10.31 15.43 -5.62
C ARG A 65 -10.73 14.17 -6.34
N LEU A 66 -11.52 13.35 -5.67
CA LEU A 66 -11.96 12.06 -6.13
C LEU A 66 -13.41 12.12 -6.59
N SER A 67 -13.71 11.56 -7.76
CA SER A 67 -15.07 11.33 -8.25
C SER A 67 -15.36 9.82 -8.27
N TYR A 68 -16.42 9.43 -7.57
CA TYR A 68 -16.88 8.04 -7.49
C TYR A 68 -18.41 8.00 -7.47
N ARG A 69 -19.01 7.20 -8.35
CA ARG A 69 -20.48 7.07 -8.50
C ARG A 69 -21.22 8.41 -8.66
N GLY A 70 -20.61 9.33 -9.41
CA GLY A 70 -21.19 10.64 -9.68
C GLY A 70 -21.09 11.66 -8.54
N GLN A 71 -20.42 11.32 -7.45
CA GLN A 71 -20.16 12.22 -6.32
C GLN A 71 -18.68 12.62 -6.27
N ALA A 72 -18.43 13.86 -5.87
CA ALA A 72 -17.08 14.40 -5.69
C ALA A 72 -16.71 14.46 -4.20
N TYR A 73 -15.48 14.06 -3.89
CA TYR A 73 -14.94 14.01 -2.54
C TYR A 73 -13.62 14.76 -2.49
N ALA A 74 -13.43 15.58 -1.46
CA ALA A 74 -12.19 16.27 -1.20
C ALA A 74 -11.40 15.50 -0.11
N LEU A 75 -10.18 15.09 -0.45
CA LEU A 75 -9.31 14.31 0.43
C LEU A 75 -8.01 15.08 0.65
N ARG A 76 -7.37 14.87 1.78
CA ARG A 76 -6.04 15.42 2.12
C ARG A 76 -5.04 14.30 2.32
N LEU A 77 -3.80 14.56 1.93
CA LEU A 77 -2.69 13.65 2.20
C LEU A 77 -2.54 13.44 3.71
N VAL A 78 -2.43 12.20 4.09
CA VAL A 78 -2.16 11.78 5.48
C VAL A 78 -0.96 10.84 5.51
N GLU A 79 -0.38 10.66 6.68
CA GLU A 79 0.79 9.80 6.86
C GLU A 79 0.46 8.35 6.45
N ALA A 80 1.40 7.75 5.70
CA ALA A 80 1.33 6.36 5.28
C ALA A 80 2.71 5.71 5.37
N ALA A 81 2.75 4.43 5.70
CA ALA A 81 4.00 3.67 5.74
C ALA A 81 4.60 3.45 4.34
N SER A 82 3.76 3.46 3.30
CA SER A 82 4.16 3.33 1.90
C SER A 82 3.08 3.88 0.97
N GLY A 83 3.46 4.32 -0.24
CA GLY A 83 2.54 4.90 -1.20
C GLY A 83 2.03 6.28 -0.78
N ALA A 84 0.93 6.74 -1.39
CA ALA A 84 0.27 7.99 -1.04
C ALA A 84 -1.14 7.70 -0.54
N ARG A 85 -1.46 8.20 0.65
CA ARG A 85 -2.74 7.99 1.31
C ARG A 85 -3.45 9.31 1.52
N TYR A 86 -4.66 9.42 1.02
CA TYR A 86 -5.51 10.61 1.14
C TYR A 86 -6.78 10.24 1.90
N ALA A 87 -7.15 11.03 2.90
CA ALA A 87 -8.33 10.81 3.73
C ALA A 87 -9.19 12.08 3.81
N GLY A 88 -10.49 11.90 3.92
CA GLY A 88 -11.48 12.97 4.06
C GLY A 88 -12.84 12.61 3.49
N SER A 89 -13.86 13.38 3.85
CA SER A 89 -15.25 13.15 3.41
C SER A 89 -15.74 11.72 3.66
N GLY A 90 -15.27 11.07 4.73
CA GLY A 90 -15.63 9.69 5.07
C GLY A 90 -14.99 8.60 4.20
N LEU A 91 -14.05 8.96 3.34
CA LEU A 91 -13.33 8.07 2.43
C LEU A 91 -11.81 8.13 2.62
N GLU A 92 -11.18 7.02 2.31
CA GLU A 92 -9.74 6.89 2.17
C GLU A 92 -9.41 6.43 0.76
N TRP A 93 -8.44 7.10 0.13
CA TRP A 93 -7.87 6.74 -1.14
C TRP A 93 -6.39 6.48 -0.96
N TRP A 94 -5.98 5.24 -1.14
CA TRP A 94 -4.59 4.84 -0.95
C TRP A 94 -4.02 4.32 -2.27
N THR A 95 -2.96 4.96 -2.76
CA THR A 95 -2.29 4.58 -4.00
C THR A 95 -0.89 4.02 -3.72
N ALA A 96 -0.49 3.04 -4.50
CA ALA A 96 0.85 2.48 -4.49
C ALA A 96 1.29 2.19 -5.92
N THR A 97 2.52 2.57 -6.27
CA THR A 97 3.12 2.28 -7.58
C THR A 97 4.09 1.13 -7.45
N ARG A 98 3.93 0.12 -8.28
CA ARG A 98 4.82 -1.03 -8.37
C ARG A 98 4.93 -1.47 -9.83
N ASP A 99 6.15 -1.76 -10.29
CA ASP A 99 6.43 -2.39 -11.57
C ASP A 99 5.74 -1.73 -12.79
N GLY A 100 5.71 -0.40 -12.82
CA GLY A 100 5.07 0.36 -13.90
C GLY A 100 3.53 0.32 -13.88
N SER A 101 2.93 -0.15 -12.79
CA SER A 101 1.49 -0.09 -12.54
C SER A 101 1.21 0.67 -11.26
N GLU A 102 0.14 1.44 -11.25
CA GLU A 102 -0.35 2.08 -10.04
C GLU A 102 -1.65 1.41 -9.61
N SER A 103 -1.63 0.87 -8.40
CA SER A 103 -2.81 0.32 -7.74
C SER A 103 -3.38 1.34 -6.77
N ALA A 104 -4.69 1.28 -6.56
CA ALA A 104 -5.39 2.16 -5.65
C ALA A 104 -6.54 1.44 -4.95
N THR A 105 -6.70 1.74 -3.67
CA THR A 105 -7.82 1.24 -2.87
C THR A 105 -8.67 2.40 -2.38
N LEU A 106 -9.96 2.33 -2.66
CA LEU A 106 -10.95 3.23 -2.09
C LEU A 106 -11.62 2.52 -0.92
N SER A 107 -11.55 3.11 0.27
CA SER A 107 -12.15 2.55 1.49
C SER A 107 -13.06 3.57 2.15
N ARG A 108 -14.05 3.09 2.91
CA ARG A 108 -14.81 3.93 3.84
C ARG A 108 -14.01 4.09 5.12
N LEU A 109 -13.91 5.32 5.62
CA LEU A 109 -13.30 5.61 6.92
C LEU A 109 -14.19 5.18 8.07
N GLY A 110 -13.58 4.80 9.18
CA GLY A 110 -14.25 4.54 10.45
C GLY A 110 -14.70 5.83 11.14
N PRO A 111 -15.40 5.72 12.28
CA PRO A 111 -15.96 6.86 13.01
C PRO A 111 -14.94 7.92 13.41
N ASN A 112 -13.66 7.54 13.56
CA ASN A 112 -12.56 8.45 13.94
C ASN A 112 -11.75 8.95 12.74
N GLU A 113 -12.18 8.65 11.52
CA GLU A 113 -11.52 9.01 10.25
C GLU A 113 -10.03 8.62 10.15
N ALA A 114 -9.57 7.76 11.06
CA ALA A 114 -8.15 7.40 11.14
C ALA A 114 -7.72 6.33 10.14
N VAL A 115 -8.60 5.35 9.86
CA VAL A 115 -8.29 4.18 9.03
C VAL A 115 -9.51 3.73 8.23
N GLY A 116 -9.29 3.26 7.00
CA GLY A 116 -10.32 2.61 6.20
C GLY A 116 -10.81 1.32 6.85
N VAL A 117 -12.11 1.21 7.11
CA VAL A 117 -12.74 0.05 7.77
C VAL A 117 -13.46 -0.88 6.80
N ALA A 118 -13.77 -0.40 5.60
CA ALA A 118 -14.42 -1.20 4.56
C ALA A 118 -13.90 -0.79 3.18
N VAL A 119 -13.34 -1.73 2.45
CA VAL A 119 -12.91 -1.51 1.06
C VAL A 119 -14.17 -1.42 0.19
N LEU A 120 -14.29 -0.33 -0.55
CA LEU A 120 -15.36 -0.06 -1.51
C LEU A 120 -14.95 -0.49 -2.91
N GLU A 121 -13.71 -0.16 -3.31
CA GLU A 121 -13.16 -0.47 -4.63
C GLU A 121 -11.67 -0.81 -4.54
N ARG A 122 -11.24 -1.71 -5.41
CA ARG A 122 -9.83 -1.92 -5.76
C ARG A 122 -9.67 -1.57 -7.22
N CYS A 123 -8.75 -0.66 -7.51
CA CYS A 123 -8.61 -0.09 -8.83
C CYS A 123 -7.14 -0.09 -9.25
N GLY A 124 -6.90 0.00 -10.55
CA GLY A 124 -5.54 0.07 -11.09
C GLY A 124 -5.49 0.85 -12.39
N ARG A 125 -4.29 1.29 -12.74
CA ARG A 125 -3.95 1.86 -14.04
C ARG A 125 -2.47 1.65 -14.34
N PRO A 126 -2.05 1.67 -15.63
CA PRO A 126 -0.62 1.79 -15.95
C PRO A 126 -0.05 3.06 -15.31
N ALA A 127 1.10 3.00 -14.66
CA ALA A 127 1.75 4.20 -14.13
C ALA A 127 2.22 5.09 -15.29
N SER A 128 1.63 6.27 -15.39
CA SER A 128 2.06 7.28 -16.36
C SER A 128 3.23 8.07 -15.79
N GLY A 129 4.46 7.63 -16.07
CA GLY A 129 5.66 8.42 -15.85
C GLY A 129 6.24 8.88 -17.20
N PRO A 130 7.00 10.01 -17.27
CA PRO A 130 7.74 10.35 -18.46
C PRO A 130 8.78 9.26 -18.71
N VAL A 131 8.55 8.44 -19.75
CA VAL A 131 9.55 7.49 -20.25
C VAL A 131 10.65 8.33 -20.87
N ALA A 132 11.78 8.50 -20.18
CA ALA A 132 13.02 8.88 -20.84
C ALA A 132 13.33 7.77 -21.85
N PRO A 133 13.71 8.10 -23.12
CA PRO A 133 14.08 7.08 -24.07
C PRO A 133 15.39 6.41 -23.61
N GLY A 134 15.23 5.31 -22.89
CA GLY A 134 16.30 4.35 -22.65
C GLY A 134 16.49 3.47 -23.89
N PRO A 135 17.63 2.79 -24.02
CA PRO A 135 17.90 1.93 -25.16
C PRO A 135 16.77 0.90 -25.30
N VAL A 136 16.28 0.78 -26.54
CA VAL A 136 15.21 -0.13 -26.92
C VAL A 136 15.65 -1.57 -26.64
N ILE A 137 15.26 -2.10 -25.49
CA ILE A 137 15.26 -3.54 -25.25
C ILE A 137 13.99 -4.04 -25.95
N PRO A 138 14.06 -5.01 -26.86
CA PRO A 138 12.87 -5.51 -27.55
C PRO A 138 11.85 -6.01 -26.53
N PRO A 139 10.53 -5.80 -26.75
CA PRO A 139 9.48 -6.17 -25.82
C PRO A 139 9.52 -7.67 -25.56
N VAL A 140 9.81 -8.06 -24.32
CA VAL A 140 9.62 -9.42 -23.86
C VAL A 140 8.11 -9.62 -23.70
N GLY A 141 7.57 -10.41 -24.58
CA GLY A 141 6.24 -10.90 -24.82
C GLY A 141 5.13 -10.61 -23.81
N GLY A 142 4.01 -10.10 -24.35
CA GLY A 142 2.70 -10.09 -23.71
C GLY A 142 2.12 -11.51 -23.50
N PRO A 143 0.86 -11.66 -23.04
CA PRO A 143 0.29 -12.92 -22.56
C PRO A 143 0.15 -13.98 -23.68
N GLY A 144 1.20 -14.71 -23.84
CA GLY A 144 1.46 -15.80 -24.75
C GLY A 144 2.85 -16.27 -24.41
N GLY A 145 3.03 -16.72 -23.14
CA GLY A 145 4.34 -17.01 -22.58
C GLY A 145 5.15 -17.95 -23.46
N VAL A 146 6.24 -17.43 -24.00
CA VAL A 146 7.33 -18.27 -24.44
C VAL A 146 7.69 -19.17 -23.26
N PRO A 147 7.69 -20.50 -23.42
CA PRO A 147 8.08 -21.40 -22.34
C PRO A 147 9.48 -20.96 -21.84
N PRO A 148 9.73 -20.99 -20.51
CA PRO A 148 11.02 -20.64 -19.97
C PRO A 148 12.08 -21.50 -20.65
N THR A 149 13.14 -20.89 -21.18
CA THR A 149 14.24 -21.60 -21.83
C THR A 149 15.08 -22.38 -20.81
N ALA A 150 14.95 -22.07 -19.53
CA ALA A 150 15.64 -22.75 -18.44
C ALA A 150 14.78 -23.89 -17.85
N PRO A 151 15.41 -25.00 -17.42
CA PRO A 151 14.69 -26.11 -16.79
C PRO A 151 14.05 -25.67 -15.45
N PRO A 152 12.98 -26.33 -14.99
CA PRO A 152 12.37 -26.03 -13.68
C PRO A 152 13.37 -26.16 -12.54
N CYS A 153 13.37 -25.20 -11.60
CA CYS A 153 14.19 -25.28 -10.40
C CYS A 153 13.78 -26.46 -9.51
N LYS A 154 14.75 -27.16 -8.93
CA LYS A 154 14.53 -28.26 -8.01
C LYS A 154 14.91 -27.87 -6.60
N GLY A 155 14.26 -28.47 -5.60
CA GLY A 155 14.49 -28.17 -4.18
C GLY A 155 15.96 -28.09 -3.77
N PRO A 156 16.83 -29.04 -4.13
CA PRO A 156 18.27 -28.98 -3.80
C PRO A 156 19.01 -27.77 -4.37
N GLN A 157 18.47 -27.11 -5.40
CA GLN A 157 19.04 -25.91 -5.99
C GLN A 157 18.54 -24.61 -5.34
N LEU A 158 17.58 -24.73 -4.41
CA LEU A 158 16.92 -23.58 -3.83
C LEU A 158 17.28 -23.40 -2.37
N LYS A 159 17.51 -22.16 -1.96
CA LYS A 159 17.64 -21.74 -0.57
C LYS A 159 16.54 -20.75 -0.25
N LEU A 160 15.84 -21.01 0.86
CA LEU A 160 14.80 -20.10 1.33
C LEU A 160 15.37 -19.06 2.28
N SER A 161 14.76 -17.86 2.24
CA SER A 161 15.04 -16.75 3.15
C SER A 161 13.76 -15.97 3.47
N ASN A 162 13.74 -15.33 4.63
CA ASN A 162 12.72 -14.36 5.00
C ASN A 162 13.21 -12.98 4.55
N GLU A 163 12.53 -12.37 3.59
CA GLU A 163 12.89 -11.08 2.99
C GLU A 163 12.11 -9.91 3.63
N GLY A 164 11.52 -10.16 4.79
CA GLY A 164 10.71 -9.15 5.49
C GLY A 164 9.23 -9.24 5.13
N GLY A 165 8.44 -8.37 5.74
CA GLY A 165 6.99 -8.38 5.56
C GLY A 165 6.32 -7.21 6.23
N ASP A 166 4.99 -7.28 6.35
CA ASP A 166 4.16 -6.22 6.89
C ASP A 166 3.07 -6.77 7.83
N ALA A 167 2.52 -5.87 8.64
CA ALA A 167 1.55 -6.21 9.68
C ALA A 167 0.50 -5.10 9.85
N GLY A 168 -0.78 -5.45 9.79
CA GLY A 168 -1.86 -4.47 9.99
C GLY A 168 -3.21 -5.13 10.19
N ALA A 169 -4.06 -4.54 11.03
CA ALA A 169 -5.45 -4.94 11.26
C ALA A 169 -5.64 -6.46 11.48
N GLY A 170 -4.75 -7.09 12.23
CA GLY A 170 -4.82 -8.53 12.49
C GLY A 170 -4.29 -9.42 11.34
N ASN A 171 -3.83 -8.83 10.24
CA ASN A 171 -3.20 -9.52 9.13
C ASN A 171 -1.68 -9.43 9.20
N ARG A 172 -1.02 -10.41 8.62
CA ARG A 172 0.43 -10.50 8.46
C ARG A 172 0.75 -10.96 7.06
N VAL A 173 1.83 -10.46 6.51
CA VAL A 173 2.44 -10.94 5.27
C VAL A 173 3.94 -11.01 5.44
N VAL A 174 4.56 -11.98 4.83
CA VAL A 174 6.01 -12.11 4.74
C VAL A 174 6.39 -12.50 3.32
N ASN A 175 7.46 -11.91 2.80
CA ASN A 175 8.07 -12.30 1.53
C ASN A 175 9.05 -13.44 1.80
N ILE A 176 8.81 -14.58 1.18
CA ILE A 176 9.70 -15.74 1.24
C ILE A 176 10.54 -15.76 -0.03
N GLY A 177 11.83 -15.51 0.12
CA GLY A 177 12.80 -15.58 -0.96
C GLY A 177 13.13 -17.01 -1.34
N LEU A 178 13.29 -17.25 -2.65
CA LEU A 178 13.82 -18.48 -3.26
C LEU A 178 15.08 -18.12 -4.03
N GLN A 179 16.24 -18.45 -3.51
CA GLN A 179 17.53 -18.20 -4.16
C GLN A 179 17.98 -19.43 -4.91
N ASN A 180 18.38 -19.30 -6.16
CA ASN A 180 19.07 -20.36 -6.89
C ASN A 180 20.52 -20.47 -6.40
N ILE A 181 20.83 -21.50 -5.63
CA ILE A 181 22.18 -21.81 -5.15
C ILE A 181 22.91 -22.80 -6.07
N GLY A 182 22.29 -23.20 -7.17
CA GLY A 182 22.93 -24.02 -8.22
C GLY A 182 23.87 -23.21 -9.10
N THR A 183 24.50 -23.88 -10.05
CA THR A 183 25.48 -23.31 -10.98
C THR A 183 24.91 -23.01 -12.37
N ALA A 184 23.65 -23.38 -12.62
CA ALA A 184 22.96 -23.18 -13.89
C ALA A 184 21.65 -22.42 -13.66
N ASP A 185 21.17 -21.78 -14.71
CA ASP A 185 19.87 -21.13 -14.71
C ASP A 185 18.76 -22.16 -14.48
N CYS A 186 17.74 -21.77 -13.73
CA CYS A 186 16.49 -22.54 -13.60
C CYS A 186 15.28 -21.61 -13.60
N SER A 187 14.09 -22.15 -13.77
CA SER A 187 12.85 -21.37 -13.87
C SER A 187 11.83 -21.79 -12.82
N LEU A 188 11.03 -20.82 -12.38
CA LEU A 188 9.89 -21.00 -11.48
C LEU A 188 8.65 -20.39 -12.13
N THR A 189 7.52 -21.10 -12.13
CA THR A 189 6.26 -20.58 -12.68
C THR A 189 5.09 -21.02 -11.83
N GLY A 190 4.28 -20.07 -11.37
CA GLY A 190 3.06 -20.37 -10.62
C GLY A 190 3.25 -20.27 -9.10
N TYR A 191 2.55 -21.13 -8.38
CA TYR A 191 2.48 -21.10 -6.91
C TYR A 191 3.33 -22.21 -6.32
N PRO A 192 4.12 -21.92 -5.27
CA PRO A 192 4.80 -22.96 -4.52
C PRO A 192 3.82 -23.73 -3.64
N GLY A 193 4.08 -25.02 -3.43
CA GLY A 193 3.43 -25.79 -2.39
C GLY A 193 3.97 -25.38 -1.03
N VAL A 194 3.07 -25.17 -0.05
CA VAL A 194 3.46 -24.72 1.29
C VAL A 194 2.84 -25.63 2.36
N ILE A 195 3.66 -26.13 3.28
CA ILE A 195 3.25 -26.89 4.46
C ILE A 195 3.82 -26.18 5.69
N VAL A 196 2.96 -25.95 6.67
CA VAL A 196 3.29 -25.30 7.94
C VAL A 196 3.52 -26.37 9.02
N GLN A 197 4.62 -26.29 9.76
CA GLN A 197 5.00 -27.27 10.79
C GLN A 197 5.23 -26.59 12.14
N ASP A 198 4.98 -27.37 13.20
CA ASP A 198 5.32 -27.01 14.58
C ASP A 198 6.83 -27.21 14.88
N GLN A 199 7.21 -26.95 16.13
CA GLN A 199 8.58 -27.12 16.59
C GLN A 199 9.08 -28.58 16.54
N GLN A 200 8.17 -29.55 16.62
CA GLN A 200 8.47 -30.98 16.53
C GLN A 200 8.50 -31.48 15.08
N GLY A 201 8.27 -30.58 14.10
CA GLY A 201 8.24 -30.95 12.68
C GLY A 201 6.94 -31.61 12.22
N ARG A 202 5.90 -31.62 13.05
CA ARG A 202 4.58 -32.16 12.69
C ARG A 202 3.84 -31.13 11.84
N ASN A 203 3.14 -31.60 10.82
CA ASN A 203 2.31 -30.72 9.98
C ASN A 203 1.14 -30.18 10.80
N LEU A 204 0.97 -28.88 10.82
CA LEU A 204 -0.20 -28.22 11.37
C LEU A 204 -1.39 -28.38 10.40
N ALA A 205 -2.61 -28.41 10.94
CA ALA A 205 -3.85 -28.46 10.17
C ALA A 205 -4.15 -27.08 9.51
N ILE A 206 -3.18 -26.54 8.80
CA ILE A 206 -3.23 -25.27 8.10
C ILE A 206 -3.26 -25.52 6.60
N ARG A 207 -4.30 -25.02 5.93
CA ARG A 207 -4.41 -25.11 4.47
C ARG A 207 -3.65 -23.98 3.80
N SER A 208 -2.92 -24.31 2.75
CA SER A 208 -2.32 -23.34 1.84
C SER A 208 -3.33 -23.03 0.73
N GLU A 209 -3.75 -21.79 0.61
CA GLU A 209 -4.68 -21.31 -0.40
C GLU A 209 -3.93 -20.41 -1.39
N HIS A 210 -4.04 -20.68 -2.69
CA HIS A 210 -3.48 -19.82 -3.72
C HIS A 210 -4.27 -18.51 -3.78
N SER A 211 -3.58 -17.40 -3.84
CA SER A 211 -4.19 -16.07 -3.92
C SER A 211 -3.31 -15.16 -4.75
N LEU A 212 -3.89 -14.42 -5.68
CA LEU A 212 -3.13 -13.45 -6.46
C LEU A 212 -2.57 -12.32 -5.59
N GLY A 213 -3.23 -12.00 -4.48
CA GLY A 213 -2.80 -10.94 -3.57
C GLY A 213 -3.09 -11.25 -2.11
N SER A 214 -2.67 -10.34 -1.25
CA SER A 214 -2.88 -10.37 0.21
C SER A 214 -3.69 -9.15 0.68
N TYR A 215 -3.82 -8.98 1.99
CA TYR A 215 -4.37 -7.75 2.56
C TYR A 215 -3.51 -6.51 2.20
N PHE A 216 -2.21 -6.71 2.01
CA PHE A 216 -1.22 -5.65 1.78
C PHE A 216 -0.90 -5.43 0.31
N THR A 217 -1.14 -6.41 -0.55
CA THR A 217 -0.72 -6.39 -1.95
C THR A 217 -1.83 -6.83 -2.87
N GLN A 218 -1.92 -6.16 -4.02
CA GLN A 218 -2.66 -6.68 -5.15
C GLN A 218 -1.74 -7.60 -5.95
N GLY A 219 -2.27 -8.74 -6.35
CA GLY A 219 -1.47 -9.77 -6.98
C GLY A 219 -1.44 -9.67 -8.49
N GLU A 220 -0.40 -10.24 -9.03
CA GLU A 220 -0.19 -10.41 -10.47
C GLU A 220 -0.50 -11.85 -10.87
N THR A 221 -0.89 -12.04 -12.13
CA THR A 221 -1.01 -13.36 -12.73
C THR A 221 0.35 -14.06 -12.71
N PRO A 222 0.39 -15.39 -12.45
CA PRO A 222 1.63 -16.14 -12.52
C PRO A 222 2.35 -15.97 -13.85
N ALA A 223 3.62 -15.59 -13.80
CA ALA A 223 4.49 -15.48 -14.96
C ALA A 223 5.78 -16.31 -14.72
N PRO A 224 6.42 -16.81 -15.78
CA PRO A 224 7.71 -17.49 -15.66
C PRO A 224 8.81 -16.55 -15.11
N VAL A 225 9.55 -17.02 -14.12
CA VAL A 225 10.71 -16.33 -13.53
C VAL A 225 11.95 -17.19 -13.75
N THR A 226 12.91 -16.69 -14.53
CA THR A 226 14.22 -17.35 -14.69
C THR A 226 15.17 -16.84 -13.63
N LEU A 227 15.81 -17.76 -12.92
CA LEU A 227 16.80 -17.49 -11.89
C LEU A 227 18.19 -17.91 -12.35
N ALA A 228 19.03 -16.96 -12.65
CA ALA A 228 20.47 -17.20 -12.79
C ALA A 228 21.06 -17.68 -11.44
N PRO A 229 22.27 -18.25 -11.43
CA PRO A 229 22.98 -18.58 -10.18
C PRO A 229 23.00 -17.37 -9.23
N GLN A 230 22.66 -17.57 -7.97
CA GLN A 230 22.53 -16.58 -6.90
C GLN A 230 21.33 -15.60 -7.04
N ALA A 231 20.61 -15.58 -8.15
CA ALA A 231 19.43 -14.76 -8.30
C ALA A 231 18.29 -15.25 -7.37
N LYS A 232 17.41 -14.30 -7.01
CA LYS A 232 16.28 -14.56 -6.11
C LYS A 232 14.96 -14.26 -6.80
N ALA A 233 13.96 -15.08 -6.50
CA ALA A 233 12.55 -14.77 -6.62
C ALA A 233 11.89 -14.76 -5.24
N ALA A 234 10.67 -14.32 -5.14
CA ALA A 234 9.92 -14.38 -3.89
C ALA A 234 8.44 -14.71 -4.14
N PHE A 235 7.78 -15.19 -3.09
CA PHE A 235 6.33 -15.22 -2.99
C PHE A 235 5.88 -14.67 -1.64
N GLU A 236 4.65 -14.23 -1.56
CA GLU A 236 4.06 -13.77 -0.30
C GLU A 236 3.38 -14.92 0.42
N LEU A 237 3.65 -15.03 1.71
CA LEU A 237 2.88 -15.84 2.65
C LEU A 237 2.10 -14.90 3.56
N ALA A 238 0.77 -14.95 3.48
CA ALA A 238 -0.10 -14.09 4.28
C ALA A 238 -1.04 -14.90 5.18
N TRP A 239 -1.30 -14.39 6.38
CA TRP A 239 -2.20 -15.03 7.35
C TRP A 239 -2.85 -13.99 8.27
N THR A 240 -3.89 -14.41 9.02
CA THR A 240 -4.45 -13.63 10.12
C THR A 240 -3.92 -14.13 11.46
N VAL A 241 -3.80 -13.22 12.43
CA VAL A 241 -3.45 -13.56 13.83
C VAL A 241 -4.64 -13.38 14.78
N VAL A 242 -5.85 -13.21 14.22
CA VAL A 242 -7.09 -13.12 14.98
C VAL A 242 -7.78 -14.47 14.96
N PRO A 243 -8.02 -15.11 16.13
CA PRO A 243 -8.72 -16.37 16.23
C PRO A 243 -10.12 -16.31 15.61
N ASN A 244 -10.54 -17.38 14.96
CA ASN A 244 -11.89 -17.50 14.43
C ASN A 244 -12.82 -18.15 15.48
N GLU A 245 -13.32 -17.35 16.40
CA GLU A 245 -14.19 -17.81 17.48
C GLU A 245 -15.50 -18.47 16.98
N ALA A 246 -16.00 -18.01 15.84
CA ALA A 246 -17.19 -18.59 15.21
C ALA A 246 -16.97 -20.03 14.74
N ARG A 247 -15.71 -20.46 14.57
CA ARG A 247 -15.30 -21.84 14.29
C ARG A 247 -14.73 -22.56 15.51
N GLY A 248 -14.86 -21.99 16.70
CA GLY A 248 -14.37 -22.56 17.95
C GLY A 248 -12.85 -22.42 18.17
N GLU A 249 -12.16 -21.63 17.36
CA GLU A 249 -10.72 -21.35 17.52
C GLU A 249 -10.54 -20.32 18.64
N LYS A 250 -10.01 -20.76 19.79
CA LYS A 250 -9.70 -19.88 20.93
C LYS A 250 -8.24 -19.45 20.96
N VAL A 251 -7.35 -20.31 20.43
CA VAL A 251 -5.91 -20.10 20.40
C VAL A 251 -5.41 -20.52 19.03
N CYS A 252 -4.62 -19.67 18.41
CA CYS A 252 -4.01 -19.97 17.11
C CYS A 252 -2.79 -20.90 17.28
N PRO A 253 -2.55 -21.80 16.34
CA PRO A 253 -1.41 -22.71 16.42
C PRO A 253 -0.08 -21.96 16.25
N SER A 254 0.95 -22.40 16.97
CA SER A 254 2.31 -21.88 16.81
C SER A 254 3.04 -22.68 15.75
N ALA A 255 3.41 -21.99 14.67
CA ALA A 255 4.28 -22.52 13.63
C ALA A 255 5.74 -22.17 13.92
N SER A 256 6.66 -23.06 13.55
CA SER A 256 8.11 -22.87 13.72
C SER A 256 8.90 -23.18 12.47
N ARG A 257 8.27 -23.77 11.47
CA ARG A 257 8.91 -24.16 10.22
C ARG A 257 7.94 -24.10 9.06
N LEU A 258 8.45 -23.61 7.95
CA LEU A 258 7.79 -23.63 6.66
C LEU A 258 8.49 -24.63 5.75
N ARG A 259 7.75 -25.54 5.11
CA ARG A 259 8.25 -26.38 4.02
C ARG A 259 7.66 -25.90 2.71
N VAL A 260 8.52 -25.60 1.77
CA VAL A 260 8.16 -25.04 0.46
C VAL A 260 8.61 -26.00 -0.63
N THR A 261 7.70 -26.32 -1.53
CA THR A 261 8.00 -27.14 -2.72
C THR A 261 7.86 -26.27 -3.95
N ALA A 262 8.88 -26.22 -4.78
CA ALA A 262 8.85 -25.47 -6.03
C ALA A 262 7.75 -26.00 -6.98
N PRO A 263 7.15 -25.16 -7.83
CA PRO A 263 6.16 -25.62 -8.82
C PRO A 263 6.77 -26.68 -9.73
N GLY A 264 6.05 -27.83 -9.86
CA GLY A 264 6.51 -28.95 -10.67
C GLY A 264 7.65 -29.78 -10.07
N ASP A 265 7.93 -29.60 -8.77
CA ASP A 265 8.88 -30.44 -8.02
C ASP A 265 8.17 -31.21 -6.89
N THR A 266 8.86 -32.18 -6.32
CA THR A 266 8.40 -32.97 -5.16
C THR A 266 9.32 -32.85 -3.94
N SER A 267 10.47 -32.19 -4.11
CA SER A 267 11.51 -32.07 -3.08
C SER A 267 11.33 -30.74 -2.32
N PRO A 268 10.84 -30.75 -1.06
CA PRO A 268 10.63 -29.54 -0.31
C PRO A 268 11.95 -28.96 0.25
N VAL A 269 12.01 -27.66 0.33
CA VAL A 269 13.03 -26.91 1.09
C VAL A 269 12.42 -26.35 2.35
N SER A 270 13.16 -26.26 3.43
CA SER A 270 12.66 -25.81 4.73
C SER A 270 13.24 -24.47 5.13
N LEU A 271 12.39 -23.63 5.76
CA LEU A 271 12.76 -22.38 6.40
C LEU A 271 12.29 -22.41 7.86
N ASN A 272 13.20 -22.18 8.80
CA ASN A 272 12.81 -21.96 10.19
C ASN A 272 12.25 -20.54 10.33
N MET A 273 10.99 -20.44 10.71
CA MET A 273 10.28 -19.17 10.87
C MET A 273 9.16 -19.37 11.87
N SER A 274 9.17 -18.58 12.95
CA SER A 274 8.13 -18.60 13.98
C SER A 274 7.00 -17.64 13.62
N PHE A 275 5.77 -18.13 13.58
CA PHE A 275 4.57 -17.32 13.33
C PHE A 275 3.31 -18.03 13.86
N THR A 276 2.19 -17.30 13.91
CA THR A 276 0.95 -17.78 14.54
C THR A 276 -0.21 -17.62 13.56
N PRO A 277 -0.43 -18.58 12.64
CA PRO A 277 -1.51 -18.52 11.66
C PRO A 277 -2.83 -18.94 12.27
N CYS A 278 -3.81 -18.02 12.30
CA CYS A 278 -5.17 -18.29 12.73
C CYS A 278 -6.10 -18.63 11.55
N GLY A 279 -7.29 -19.13 11.84
CA GLY A 279 -8.33 -19.43 10.86
C GLY A 279 -8.05 -20.67 10.01
N GLY A 280 -7.04 -21.48 10.37
CA GLY A 280 -6.71 -22.76 9.73
C GLY A 280 -6.23 -22.63 8.28
N ARG A 281 -5.71 -21.48 7.88
CA ARG A 281 -5.22 -21.23 6.51
C ARG A 281 -4.11 -20.20 6.43
N VAL A 282 -3.30 -20.32 5.39
CA VAL A 282 -2.37 -19.30 4.89
C VAL A 282 -2.65 -19.05 3.41
N ARG A 283 -2.43 -17.83 2.94
CA ARG A 283 -2.50 -17.48 1.53
C ARG A 283 -1.10 -17.42 0.95
N VAL A 284 -0.96 -17.91 -0.26
CA VAL A 284 0.32 -18.00 -0.97
C VAL A 284 0.16 -17.30 -2.31
N SER A 285 1.00 -16.30 -2.58
CA SER A 285 1.01 -15.62 -3.88
C SER A 285 1.75 -16.43 -4.95
N PRO A 286 1.60 -16.08 -6.23
CA PRO A 286 2.51 -16.56 -7.27
C PRO A 286 3.95 -16.16 -6.95
N ILE A 287 4.89 -16.94 -7.47
CA ILE A 287 6.32 -16.59 -7.45
C ILE A 287 6.54 -15.43 -8.43
N ARG A 288 7.29 -14.43 -8.00
CA ARG A 288 7.65 -13.24 -8.78
C ARG A 288 9.15 -12.91 -8.61
N PRO A 289 9.74 -12.16 -9.53
CA PRO A 289 11.10 -11.66 -9.33
C PRO A 289 11.21 -10.90 -8.01
N LEU A 290 12.28 -11.11 -7.25
CA LEU A 290 12.61 -10.25 -6.12
C LEU A 290 13.42 -9.08 -6.68
N THR A 291 12.77 -7.95 -6.93
CA THR A 291 13.46 -6.70 -7.24
C THR A 291 14.11 -6.20 -5.96
N GLU A 292 15.45 -6.22 -5.91
CA GLU A 292 16.17 -5.53 -4.84
C GLU A 292 15.77 -4.03 -4.88
N PRO A 293 15.46 -3.41 -3.72
CA PRO A 293 15.31 -1.96 -3.71
C PRO A 293 16.63 -1.37 -4.23
N VAL A 294 16.53 -0.56 -5.27
CA VAL A 294 17.69 0.15 -5.83
C VAL A 294 18.34 0.89 -4.66
N ARG A 295 19.48 0.36 -4.17
CA ARG A 295 20.33 1.09 -3.23
C ARG A 295 20.68 2.40 -3.92
N ALA A 296 20.16 3.51 -3.38
CA ALA A 296 20.60 4.82 -3.79
C ALA A 296 22.13 4.82 -3.72
N ALA A 297 22.77 5.00 -4.87
CA ALA A 297 24.22 5.09 -4.94
C ALA A 297 24.64 6.16 -3.95
N ALA A 298 25.50 5.79 -2.98
CA ALA A 298 26.08 6.75 -2.06
C ALA A 298 26.75 7.85 -2.92
N ALA A 299 26.32 9.10 -2.70
CA ALA A 299 26.94 10.25 -3.35
C ALA A 299 28.44 10.22 -3.02
N PRO A 300 29.33 10.45 -4.01
CA PRO A 300 30.73 10.52 -3.73
C PRO A 300 30.98 11.66 -2.73
N ALA A 301 31.69 11.37 -1.64
CA ALA A 301 32.12 12.37 -0.68
C ALA A 301 33.01 13.39 -1.42
N ALA A 302 32.62 14.67 -1.31
CA ALA A 302 33.38 15.81 -1.84
C ALA A 302 34.59 16.14 -0.94
#